data_c11c08e6df4bbab9de19cf9599c6e28c
#
_entry.id   c11c08e6df4bbab9de19cf9599c6e28c
#
_cell.length_a   1.000
_cell.length_b   1.000
_cell.length_c   1.000
_cell.angle_alpha   90.00
_cell.angle_beta   90.00
_cell.angle_gamma   90.00
#
_symmetry.space_group_name_H-M   'P 1'
#
loop_
_entity.id
_entity.type
_entity.pdbx_description
1 polymer ?
#
loop_
_entity_poly.entity_id
_entity_poly.type
_entity_poly.pdbx_seq_one_letter_code
_entity_poly.pdbx_strand_id
1 'polypeptide(L)'
;MSRWKMNKLGFLNFWLYDQEEFSLQDGHILLRGNNAAGKSITTQSFVPFILDGDRRPERLDPFGSRDRKMEFYLLGDNAQEESTGYLYLEFRKPGTEEYRTIGVGMRAQQGKGIDFWGFCLRDGRRIGPDGLRLYEKIDSQNFPLSKQKLRKLI
;
A
#
# COMPACT_ATOMS: atom_id res chain seq x y z
N MET A 1 25.34 -15.77 1.50
CA MET A 1 24.59 -14.51 1.15
C MET A 1 23.32 -14.43 1.96
N SER A 2 23.14 -13.36 2.71
CA SER A 2 21.86 -13.12 3.38
C SER A 2 20.83 -12.64 2.35
N ARG A 3 19.68 -13.32 2.30
CA ARG A 3 18.57 -12.93 1.42
C ARG A 3 17.81 -11.76 2.03
N TRP A 4 17.30 -10.88 1.19
CA TRP A 4 16.36 -9.85 1.61
C TRP A 4 15.10 -10.49 2.20
N LYS A 5 14.64 -9.95 3.32
CA LYS A 5 13.39 -10.40 3.98
C LYS A 5 12.41 -9.25 4.04
N MET A 6 11.13 -9.56 3.93
CA MET A 6 10.07 -8.59 4.16
C MET A 6 10.15 -8.12 5.61
N ASN A 7 10.19 -6.82 5.80
CA ASN A 7 10.38 -6.17 7.10
C ASN A 7 9.13 -5.40 7.56
N LYS A 8 8.43 -4.78 6.61
CA LYS A 8 7.25 -3.97 6.90
C LYS A 8 6.29 -3.98 5.73
N LEU A 9 5.01 -4.02 6.04
CA LEU A 9 3.91 -3.80 5.10
C LEU A 9 3.19 -2.52 5.51
N GLY A 10 2.97 -1.60 4.57
CA GLY A 10 2.34 -0.33 4.86
C GLY A 10 1.17 -0.02 3.94
N PHE A 11 0.20 0.68 4.53
CA PHE A 11 -1.01 1.18 3.86
C PHE A 11 -1.19 2.66 4.19
N LEU A 12 -1.54 3.43 3.20
CA LEU A 12 -1.90 4.83 3.37
C LEU A 12 -3.19 5.11 2.59
N ASN A 13 -4.24 5.52 3.29
CA ASN A 13 -5.53 5.88 2.73
C ASN A 13 -6.07 4.85 1.73
N PHE A 14 -6.06 3.59 2.12
CA PHE A 14 -6.50 2.49 1.29
C PHE A 14 -7.44 1.56 2.07
N TRP A 15 -8.65 1.36 1.55
CA TRP A 15 -9.71 0.56 2.14
C TRP A 15 -10.04 1.00 3.58
N LEU A 16 -9.90 0.12 4.57
CA LEU A 16 -10.15 0.41 5.98
C LEU A 16 -8.94 1.06 6.69
N TYR A 17 -7.83 1.22 5.99
CA TYR A 17 -6.59 1.72 6.56
C TYR A 17 -6.40 3.20 6.21
N ASP A 18 -6.31 4.04 7.24
CA ASP A 18 -5.92 5.44 7.09
C ASP A 18 -4.39 5.56 6.95
N GLN A 19 -3.66 5.16 7.97
CA GLN A 19 -2.21 5.05 7.94
C GLN A 19 -1.80 3.91 8.87
N GLU A 20 -1.48 2.75 8.29
CA GLU A 20 -1.14 1.55 9.05
C GLU A 20 0.16 0.94 8.54
N GLU A 21 0.96 0.47 9.49
CA GLU A 21 2.17 -0.29 9.22
C GLU A 21 2.17 -1.58 10.03
N PHE A 22 2.48 -2.68 9.37
CA PHE A 22 2.63 -3.99 10.01
C PHE A 22 4.09 -4.40 9.92
N SER A 23 4.76 -4.49 11.06
CA SER A 23 6.13 -4.99 11.15
C SER A 23 6.15 -6.52 11.07
N LEU A 24 7.05 -7.05 10.26
CA LEU A 24 7.26 -8.49 10.14
C LEU A 24 8.50 -8.89 10.94
N GLN A 25 8.41 -9.97 11.69
CA GLN A 25 9.56 -10.55 12.39
C GLN A 25 10.17 -11.63 11.52
N ASP A 26 11.40 -11.41 11.08
CA ASP A 26 12.14 -12.34 10.23
C ASP A 26 11.37 -12.78 8.96
N GLY A 27 10.61 -11.85 8.38
CA GLY A 27 9.76 -12.10 7.22
C GLY A 27 8.40 -12.72 7.52
N HIS A 28 8.04 -12.86 8.79
CA HIS A 28 6.78 -13.49 9.22
C HIS A 28 5.86 -12.49 9.90
N ILE A 29 4.57 -12.63 9.65
CA ILE A 29 3.51 -11.89 10.33
C ILE A 29 2.34 -12.83 10.65
N LEU A 30 1.73 -12.62 11.82
CA LEU A 30 0.49 -13.28 12.22
C LEU A 30 -0.59 -12.23 12.43
N LEU A 31 -1.61 -12.24 11.58
CA LEU A 31 -2.79 -11.37 11.70
C LEU A 31 -3.89 -12.13 12.45
N ARG A 32 -4.38 -11.53 13.53
CA ARG A 32 -5.49 -12.06 14.34
C ARG A 32 -6.67 -11.10 14.29
N GLY A 33 -7.87 -11.64 14.33
CA GLY A 33 -9.11 -10.86 14.35
C GLY A 33 -10.30 -11.68 13.91
N ASN A 34 -11.48 -11.09 13.98
CA ASN A 34 -12.73 -11.69 13.49
C ASN A 34 -12.72 -11.83 11.97
N ASN A 35 -13.61 -12.66 11.42
CA ASN A 35 -13.70 -12.93 9.98
C ASN A 35 -13.91 -11.67 9.12
N ALA A 36 -14.50 -10.61 9.68
CA ALA A 36 -14.72 -9.33 8.99
C ALA A 36 -13.57 -8.32 9.17
N ALA A 37 -12.46 -8.68 9.81
CA ALA A 37 -11.37 -7.74 10.13
C ALA A 37 -10.37 -7.50 8.98
N GLY A 38 -10.62 -8.03 7.78
CA GLY A 38 -9.79 -7.79 6.60
C GLY A 38 -8.50 -8.59 6.51
N LYS A 39 -8.30 -9.59 7.36
CA LYS A 39 -7.08 -10.41 7.35
C LYS A 39 -6.80 -11.08 6.01
N SER A 40 -7.80 -11.76 5.46
CA SER A 40 -7.67 -12.50 4.21
C SER A 40 -7.43 -11.56 3.02
N ILE A 41 -8.13 -10.45 2.95
CA ILE A 41 -7.93 -9.46 1.89
C ILE A 41 -6.52 -8.88 1.96
N THR A 42 -6.03 -8.54 3.15
CA THR A 42 -4.69 -8.01 3.34
C THR A 42 -3.62 -9.00 2.86
N THR A 43 -3.69 -10.26 3.29
CA THR A 43 -2.66 -11.26 3.00
C THR A 43 -2.79 -11.90 1.61
N GLN A 44 -4.02 -12.15 1.16
CA GLN A 44 -4.28 -12.89 -0.08
C GLN A 44 -4.42 -11.99 -1.31
N SER A 45 -4.74 -10.72 -1.11
CA SER A 45 -4.95 -9.78 -2.21
C SER A 45 -3.91 -8.66 -2.23
N PHE A 46 -3.79 -7.89 -1.16
CA PHE A 46 -2.97 -6.68 -1.18
C PHE A 46 -1.47 -6.97 -1.23
N VAL A 47 -0.98 -7.93 -0.48
CA VAL A 47 0.45 -8.28 -0.51
C VAL A 47 0.86 -8.82 -1.90
N PRO A 48 0.18 -9.80 -2.48
CA PRO A 48 0.47 -10.23 -3.85
C PRO A 48 0.32 -9.10 -4.87
N PHE A 49 -0.68 -8.24 -4.73
CA PHE A 49 -0.89 -7.10 -5.62
C PHE A 49 0.32 -6.14 -5.66
N ILE A 50 0.96 -5.86 -4.53
CA ILE A 50 2.17 -5.02 -4.49
C ILE A 50 3.30 -5.66 -5.30
N LEU A 51 3.36 -6.99 -5.35
CA LEU A 51 4.41 -7.74 -6.03
C LEU A 51 4.18 -7.87 -7.54
N ASP A 52 2.92 -8.08 -7.97
CA ASP A 52 2.61 -8.38 -9.38
C ASP A 52 1.86 -7.26 -10.10
N GLY A 53 1.25 -6.32 -9.39
CA GLY A 53 0.47 -5.23 -9.96
C GLY A 53 -0.82 -5.66 -10.66
N ASP A 54 -1.28 -6.88 -10.44
CA ASP A 54 -2.48 -7.43 -11.08
C ASP A 54 -3.75 -6.89 -10.42
N ARG A 55 -4.47 -6.02 -11.13
CA ARG A 55 -5.66 -5.30 -10.67
C ARG A 55 -6.98 -5.97 -11.03
N ARG A 56 -6.95 -7.15 -11.61
CA ARG A 56 -8.19 -7.86 -11.97
C ARG A 56 -9.04 -8.13 -10.73
N PRO A 57 -10.38 -7.95 -10.79
CA PRO A 57 -11.26 -8.17 -9.65
C PRO A 57 -11.12 -9.57 -9.03
N GLU A 58 -10.94 -10.58 -9.84
CA GLU A 58 -10.76 -11.98 -9.40
C GLU A 58 -9.49 -12.15 -8.57
N ARG A 59 -8.49 -11.31 -8.82
CA ARG A 59 -7.21 -11.33 -8.09
C ARG A 59 -7.30 -10.58 -6.77
N LEU A 60 -8.10 -9.53 -6.73
CA LEU A 60 -8.26 -8.64 -5.58
C LEU A 60 -9.29 -9.13 -4.58
N ASP A 61 -10.21 -10.00 -5.01
CA ASP A 61 -11.21 -10.58 -4.12
C ASP A 61 -10.99 -12.09 -3.96
N PRO A 62 -10.42 -12.52 -2.82
CA PRO A 62 -10.17 -13.93 -2.55
C PRO A 62 -11.45 -14.76 -2.42
N PHE A 63 -12.61 -14.12 -2.30
CA PHE A 63 -13.91 -14.79 -2.17
C PHE A 63 -14.70 -14.82 -3.47
N GLY A 64 -14.13 -14.34 -4.57
CA GLY A 64 -14.71 -14.44 -5.91
C GLY A 64 -15.85 -13.49 -6.22
N SER A 65 -16.06 -12.45 -5.43
CA SER A 65 -16.99 -11.37 -5.76
C SER A 65 -16.39 -10.50 -6.86
N ARG A 66 -16.92 -10.61 -8.08
CA ARG A 66 -16.49 -9.78 -9.21
C ARG A 66 -16.85 -8.30 -9.08
N ASP A 67 -17.60 -7.95 -8.04
CA ASP A 67 -18.14 -6.60 -7.85
C ASP A 67 -17.15 -5.67 -7.14
N ARG A 68 -16.12 -6.20 -6.48
CA ARG A 68 -15.11 -5.41 -5.80
C ARG A 68 -13.98 -5.01 -6.73
N LYS A 69 -14.18 -3.90 -7.40
CA LYS A 69 -13.14 -3.25 -8.20
C LYS A 69 -12.16 -2.49 -7.31
N MET A 70 -10.99 -2.15 -7.84
CA MET A 70 -9.98 -1.35 -7.13
C MET A 70 -10.54 -0.02 -6.64
N GLU A 71 -11.47 0.58 -7.38
CA GLU A 71 -12.15 1.82 -7.00
C GLU A 71 -12.87 1.71 -5.65
N PHE A 72 -13.44 0.55 -5.35
CA PHE A 72 -14.12 0.30 -4.07
C PHE A 72 -13.17 0.48 -2.88
N TYR A 73 -11.93 0.00 -2.99
CA TYR A 73 -10.96 0.12 -1.91
C TYR A 73 -10.45 1.55 -1.69
N LEU A 74 -10.62 2.42 -2.68
CA LEU A 74 -10.20 3.82 -2.60
C LEU A 74 -11.36 4.77 -2.29
N LEU A 75 -12.51 4.57 -2.92
CA LEU A 75 -13.65 5.48 -2.84
C LEU A 75 -14.73 5.04 -1.84
N GLY A 76 -14.68 3.79 -1.38
CA GLY A 76 -15.75 3.19 -0.60
C GLY A 76 -17.03 3.03 -1.43
N ASP A 77 -18.17 2.98 -0.78
CA ASP A 77 -19.50 2.90 -1.44
C ASP A 77 -19.91 4.26 -2.03
N ASN A 78 -19.10 4.82 -2.94
CA ASN A 78 -19.30 6.15 -3.53
C ASN A 78 -19.32 7.30 -2.53
N ALA A 79 -18.71 7.13 -1.36
CA ALA A 79 -18.65 8.15 -0.32
C ALA A 79 -17.72 9.31 -0.67
N GLN A 80 -16.76 9.10 -1.59
CA GLN A 80 -15.78 10.11 -2.01
C GLN A 80 -15.79 10.28 -3.52
N GLU A 81 -15.59 11.51 -4.00
CA GLU A 81 -15.46 11.78 -5.44
C GLU A 81 -14.08 11.40 -5.98
N GLU A 82 -13.06 11.52 -5.14
CA GLU A 82 -11.67 11.28 -5.47
C GLU A 82 -10.92 10.78 -4.24
N SER A 83 -10.00 9.84 -4.45
CA SER A 83 -9.10 9.34 -3.39
C SER A 83 -7.78 8.86 -3.97
N THR A 84 -6.70 9.13 -3.26
CA THR A 84 -5.36 8.61 -3.54
C THR A 84 -4.90 7.73 -2.38
N GLY A 85 -4.35 6.58 -2.68
CA GLY A 85 -3.85 5.64 -1.67
C GLY A 85 -2.54 4.99 -2.08
N TYR A 86 -1.83 4.46 -1.09
CA TYR A 86 -0.55 3.78 -1.26
C TYR A 86 -0.50 2.46 -0.52
N LEU A 87 0.14 1.48 -1.16
CA LEU A 87 0.52 0.20 -0.56
C LEU A 87 2.01 0.00 -0.79
N TYR A 88 2.74 -0.46 0.22
CA TYR A 88 4.17 -0.72 0.06
C TYR A 88 4.67 -1.89 0.89
N LEU A 89 5.74 -2.52 0.41
CA LEU A 89 6.53 -3.53 1.12
C LEU A 89 7.95 -3.04 1.28
N GLU A 90 8.40 -2.98 2.51
CA GLU A 90 9.79 -2.72 2.86
C GLU A 90 10.52 -4.04 3.10
N PHE A 91 11.69 -4.15 2.50
CA PHE A 91 12.62 -5.26 2.70
C PHE A 91 13.84 -4.80 3.47
N ARG A 92 14.37 -5.65 4.31
CA ARG A 92 15.62 -5.45 5.03
C ARG A 92 16.59 -6.60 4.74
N LYS A 93 17.86 -6.27 4.63
CA LYS A 93 18.92 -7.28 4.58
C LYS A 93 19.29 -7.63 6.02
N PRO A 94 19.09 -8.89 6.46
CA PRO A 94 19.33 -9.28 7.85
C PRO A 94 20.76 -8.95 8.33
N GLY A 95 20.85 -8.46 9.58
CA GLY A 95 22.13 -8.06 10.17
C GLY A 95 22.68 -6.73 9.69
N THR A 96 21.93 -5.97 8.90
CA THR A 96 22.33 -4.66 8.38
C THR A 96 21.24 -3.61 8.56
N GLU A 97 21.55 -2.35 8.31
CA GLU A 97 20.59 -1.25 8.17
C GLU A 97 20.33 -0.91 6.70
N GLU A 98 20.44 -1.90 5.83
CA GLU A 98 20.09 -1.74 4.41
C GLU A 98 18.61 -2.03 4.19
N TYR A 99 17.91 -1.07 3.61
CA TYR A 99 16.48 -1.16 3.30
C TYR A 99 16.20 -0.92 1.83
N ARG A 100 15.17 -1.57 1.32
CA ARG A 100 14.61 -1.34 0.00
C ARG A 100 13.09 -1.41 0.08
N THR A 101 12.41 -0.53 -0.64
CA THR A 101 10.95 -0.50 -0.63
C THR A 101 10.41 -0.55 -2.04
N ILE A 102 9.43 -1.40 -2.25
CA ILE A 102 8.60 -1.37 -3.46
C ILE A 102 7.18 -0.98 -3.06
N GLY A 103 6.50 -0.27 -3.92
CA GLY A 103 5.15 0.14 -3.63
C GLY A 103 4.35 0.50 -4.86
N VAL A 104 3.07 0.68 -4.63
CA VAL A 104 2.10 1.11 -5.63
C VAL A 104 1.31 2.30 -5.10
N GLY A 105 1.07 3.26 -5.96
CA GLY A 105 0.17 4.36 -5.71
C GLY A 105 -0.99 4.31 -6.68
N MET A 106 -2.14 4.78 -6.24
CA MET A 106 -3.36 4.76 -7.02
C MET A 106 -4.19 6.00 -6.74
N ARG A 107 -4.82 6.53 -7.78
CA ARG A 107 -5.80 7.61 -7.66
C ARG A 107 -7.06 7.19 -8.38
N ALA A 108 -8.16 7.14 -7.67
CA ALA A 108 -9.48 6.88 -8.22
C ALA A 108 -10.30 8.16 -8.25
N GLN A 109 -11.07 8.33 -9.31
CA GLN A 109 -12.09 9.39 -9.46
C GLN A 109 -13.39 8.73 -9.90
N GLN A 110 -14.52 9.14 -9.33
CA GLN A 110 -15.82 8.64 -9.74
C GLN A 110 -16.01 8.82 -11.25
N GLY A 111 -16.36 7.74 -11.94
CA GLY A 111 -16.64 7.74 -13.37
C GLY A 111 -15.46 7.92 -14.30
N LYS A 112 -14.22 8.01 -13.79
CA LYS A 112 -13.01 8.24 -14.60
C LYS A 112 -11.97 7.12 -14.55
N GLY A 113 -12.25 6.05 -13.80
CA GLY A 113 -11.29 4.95 -13.65
C GLY A 113 -10.15 5.27 -12.67
N ILE A 114 -9.08 4.49 -12.75
CA ILE A 114 -7.93 4.57 -11.83
C ILE A 114 -6.66 4.94 -12.59
N ASP A 115 -5.95 5.96 -12.10
CA ASP A 115 -4.53 6.16 -12.40
C ASP A 115 -3.70 5.32 -11.42
N PHE A 116 -2.73 4.58 -11.94
CA PHE A 116 -1.93 3.61 -11.20
C PHE A 116 -0.45 3.77 -11.53
N TRP A 117 0.42 3.69 -10.50
CA TRP A 117 1.87 3.76 -10.68
C TRP A 117 2.61 2.91 -9.66
N GLY A 118 3.74 2.37 -10.07
CA GLY A 118 4.68 1.71 -9.18
C GLY A 118 5.84 2.62 -8.80
N PHE A 119 6.47 2.35 -7.67
CA PHE A 119 7.70 3.01 -7.25
C PHE A 119 8.65 2.06 -6.51
N CYS A 120 9.91 2.41 -6.50
CA CYS A 120 10.94 1.65 -5.80
C CYS A 120 11.95 2.59 -5.16
N LEU A 121 12.21 2.41 -3.86
CA LEU A 121 13.28 3.10 -3.15
C LEU A 121 14.49 2.17 -3.03
N ARG A 122 15.58 2.58 -3.66
CA ARG A 122 16.84 1.80 -3.69
C ARG A 122 17.97 2.44 -2.91
N ASP A 123 17.80 3.67 -2.47
CA ASP A 123 18.81 4.50 -1.84
C ASP A 123 18.91 4.31 -0.32
N GLY A 124 18.19 3.34 0.23
CA GLY A 124 18.18 3.05 1.66
C GLY A 124 17.19 3.89 2.46
N ARG A 125 16.56 4.90 1.87
CA ARG A 125 15.51 5.64 2.55
C ARG A 125 14.34 4.74 2.91
N ARG A 126 13.79 4.95 4.09
CA ARG A 126 12.58 4.29 4.55
C ARG A 126 11.37 5.21 4.37
N ILE A 127 10.18 4.62 4.24
CA ILE A 127 8.95 5.39 4.30
C ILE A 127 8.65 5.70 5.77
N GLY A 128 8.42 6.96 6.09
CA GLY A 128 8.13 7.41 7.44
C GLY A 128 8.56 8.84 7.70
N PRO A 129 8.41 9.33 8.96
CA PRO A 129 8.70 10.73 9.33
C PRO A 129 10.16 11.12 9.09
N ASP A 130 11.10 10.20 9.29
CA ASP A 130 12.54 10.43 9.17
C ASP A 130 13.10 10.06 7.78
N GLY A 131 12.23 9.72 6.84
CA GLY A 131 12.60 9.32 5.49
C GLY A 131 11.68 9.95 4.45
N LEU A 132 11.20 9.12 3.51
CA LEU A 132 10.22 9.56 2.53
C LEU A 132 8.82 9.52 3.12
N ARG A 133 8.16 10.66 3.18
CA ARG A 133 6.73 10.75 3.54
C ARG A 133 5.88 10.61 2.29
N LEU A 134 4.93 9.67 2.32
CA LEU A 134 3.94 9.49 1.23
C LEU A 134 2.74 10.43 1.36
N TYR A 135 2.75 11.31 2.34
CA TYR A 135 1.69 12.30 2.57
C TYR A 135 2.29 13.68 2.84
N GLU A 136 1.50 14.71 2.62
CA GLU A 136 1.78 16.09 3.02
C GLU A 136 0.71 16.58 3.98
N LYS A 137 1.09 17.45 4.90
CA LYS A 137 0.16 18.14 5.79
C LYS A 137 -0.30 19.46 5.17
N ILE A 138 -1.61 19.60 5.02
CA ILE A 138 -2.25 20.84 4.61
C ILE A 138 -3.34 21.14 5.64
N ASP A 139 -3.27 22.28 6.34
CA ASP A 139 -4.23 22.69 7.37
C ASP A 139 -4.48 21.58 8.43
N SER A 140 -3.42 20.98 8.94
CA SER A 140 -3.44 19.90 9.94
C SER A 140 -4.03 18.57 9.46
N GLN A 141 -4.36 18.44 8.18
CA GLN A 141 -4.82 17.18 7.56
C GLN A 141 -3.71 16.55 6.73
N ASN A 142 -3.66 15.21 6.74
CA ASN A 142 -2.73 14.44 5.93
C ASN A 142 -3.37 14.12 4.58
N PHE A 143 -2.70 14.51 3.50
CA PHE A 143 -3.10 14.18 2.13
C PHE A 143 -2.04 13.30 1.48
N PRO A 144 -2.40 12.13 0.91
CA PRO A 144 -1.47 11.32 0.15
C PRO A 144 -0.84 12.12 -0.99
N LEU A 145 0.45 11.91 -1.25
CA LEU A 145 1.16 12.58 -2.33
C LEU A 145 0.55 12.23 -3.68
N SER A 146 0.46 13.22 -4.57
CA SER A 146 0.18 12.94 -5.97
C SER A 146 1.35 12.20 -6.63
N LYS A 147 1.07 11.52 -7.74
CA LYS A 147 2.10 10.86 -8.56
C LYS A 147 3.25 11.80 -8.94
N GLN A 148 2.93 13.04 -9.33
CA GLN A 148 3.90 14.05 -9.74
C GLN A 148 4.80 14.49 -8.57
N LYS A 149 4.23 14.67 -7.38
CA LYS A 149 5.00 15.02 -6.18
C LYS A 149 5.93 13.89 -5.77
N LEU A 150 5.45 12.64 -5.79
CA LEU A 150 6.30 11.49 -5.50
C LEU A 150 7.48 11.38 -6.47
N ARG A 151 7.24 11.55 -7.79
CA ARG A 151 8.30 11.52 -8.81
C ARG A 151 9.42 12.53 -8.62
N LYS A 152 9.14 13.64 -7.95
CA LYS A 152 10.16 14.65 -7.62
C LYS A 152 11.02 14.28 -6.42
N LEU A 153 10.56 13.35 -5.60
CA LEU A 153 11.21 12.96 -4.34
C LEU A 153 12.06 11.69 -4.46
N ILE A 154 11.86 10.92 -5.51
CA ILE A 154 12.54 9.64 -5.73
C ILE A 154 13.38 9.64 -7.01
#